data_ea4fd2fae4096d339f01f6829441af98
#
_entry.id   ea4fd2fae4096d339f01f6829441af98
#
_cell.length_a   1.000
_cell.length_b   1.000
_cell.length_c   1.000
_cell.angle_alpha   90.00
_cell.angle_beta   90.00
_cell.angle_gamma   90.00
#
_symmetry.space_group_name_H-M   'P 1'
#
loop_
_entity.id
_entity.type
_entity.pdbx_description
1 polymer ?
#
loop_
_entity_poly.entity_id
_entity_poly.type
_entity_poly.pdbx_seq_one_letter_code
_entity_poly.pdbx_strand_id
1 'polypeptide(L)'
;SAQGAKVANMPTSGKTGTTTSNKDYWFAGLTPYYSAAVWIGYANNDISMNGGAGKVAAPLWGKIMNVAHEGLSYKEITGPNSTVSVKVCDESGLLPTSSCLPNVHSEVFSSGNEPTTYCTDEHN
;
A
#
# COMPACT_ATOMS: atom_id res chain seq x y z
N SER A 1 -12.64 -2.27 -4.39
CA SER A 1 -11.52 -2.90 -5.10
C SER A 1 -10.97 -1.92 -6.16
N ALA A 2 -9.65 -1.74 -6.20
CA ALA A 2 -8.96 -0.83 -7.13
C ALA A 2 -8.43 -1.56 -8.39
N GLN A 3 -9.11 -2.61 -8.84
CA GLN A 3 -8.69 -3.42 -10.00
C GLN A 3 -8.47 -2.61 -11.28
N GLY A 4 -9.15 -1.48 -11.43
CA GLY A 4 -8.96 -0.58 -12.59
C GLY A 4 -7.61 0.14 -12.64
N ALA A 5 -6.82 0.11 -11.55
CA ALA A 5 -5.49 0.71 -11.50
C ALA A 5 -4.37 -0.19 -12.05
N LYS A 6 -4.71 -1.33 -12.66
CA LYS A 6 -3.74 -2.28 -13.17
C LYS A 6 -2.94 -1.72 -14.34
N VAL A 7 -1.62 -1.81 -14.28
CA VAL A 7 -0.72 -1.51 -15.40
C VAL A 7 -0.34 -2.83 -16.08
N ALA A 8 -0.46 -2.89 -17.41
CA ALA A 8 -0.18 -4.10 -18.18
C ALA A 8 1.30 -4.52 -18.03
N ASN A 9 1.53 -5.79 -17.78
CA ASN A 9 2.87 -6.38 -17.63
C ASN A 9 3.78 -5.68 -16.62
N MET A 10 3.19 -5.08 -15.56
CA MET A 10 3.97 -4.36 -14.57
C MET A 10 3.37 -4.57 -13.16
N PRO A 11 4.19 -4.87 -12.14
CA PRO A 11 3.72 -4.90 -10.78
C PRO A 11 3.25 -3.50 -10.37
N THR A 12 2.07 -3.45 -9.75
CA THR A 12 1.40 -2.20 -9.40
C THR A 12 0.95 -2.28 -7.95
N SER A 13 1.29 -1.27 -7.17
CA SER A 13 0.79 -1.09 -5.81
C SER A 13 0.12 0.27 -5.67
N GLY A 14 -0.90 0.35 -4.84
CA GLY A 14 -1.57 1.63 -4.62
C GLY A 14 -2.75 1.55 -3.67
N LYS A 15 -3.24 2.73 -3.31
CA LYS A 15 -4.33 2.91 -2.34
C LYS A 15 -5.29 3.99 -2.78
N THR A 16 -6.57 3.70 -2.59
CA THR A 16 -7.66 4.67 -2.74
C THR A 16 -7.76 5.57 -1.52
N GLY A 17 -8.16 6.81 -1.72
CA GLY A 17 -8.60 7.75 -0.69
C GLY A 17 -9.98 8.29 -1.03
N THR A 18 -10.85 8.39 -0.03
CA THR A 18 -12.18 8.98 -0.17
C THR A 18 -12.44 9.82 1.07
N THR A 19 -12.74 11.10 0.88
CA THR A 19 -13.07 11.98 2.00
C THR A 19 -14.52 11.76 2.47
N THR A 20 -14.83 12.27 3.65
CA THR A 20 -16.18 12.25 4.21
C THR A 20 -17.17 12.85 3.21
N SER A 21 -18.34 12.23 3.09
CA SER A 21 -19.40 12.62 2.13
C SER A 21 -19.00 12.54 0.66
N ASN A 22 -17.99 11.74 0.31
CA ASN A 22 -17.57 11.50 -1.09
C ASN A 22 -17.25 12.77 -1.88
N LYS A 23 -16.66 13.77 -1.26
CA LYS A 23 -16.31 15.04 -1.91
C LYS A 23 -15.03 14.95 -2.74
N ASP A 24 -14.09 14.12 -2.31
CA ASP A 24 -12.83 13.90 -3.00
C ASP A 24 -12.56 12.41 -3.18
N TYR A 25 -12.14 12.04 -4.37
CA TYR A 25 -11.63 10.71 -4.68
C TYR A 25 -10.15 10.79 -5.06
N TRP A 26 -9.35 10.01 -4.37
CA TRP A 26 -7.93 9.89 -4.61
C TRP A 26 -7.55 8.47 -5.00
N PHE A 27 -6.57 8.34 -5.85
CA PHE A 27 -5.79 7.14 -5.98
C PHE A 27 -4.31 7.52 -6.07
N ALA A 28 -3.50 6.97 -5.18
CA ALA A 28 -2.06 7.08 -5.22
C ALA A 28 -1.47 5.68 -5.43
N GLY A 29 -0.54 5.56 -6.36
CA GLY A 29 0.05 4.27 -6.69
C GLY A 29 1.44 4.39 -7.30
N LEU A 30 2.11 3.26 -7.38
CA LEU A 30 3.46 3.15 -7.91
C LEU A 30 3.65 1.88 -8.74
N THR A 31 4.64 1.94 -9.59
CA THR A 31 5.27 0.84 -10.30
C THR A 31 6.77 0.89 -10.05
N PRO A 32 7.58 -0.04 -10.56
CA PRO A 32 9.05 0.06 -10.48
C PRO A 32 9.66 1.28 -11.19
N TYR A 33 8.89 1.97 -12.05
CA TYR A 33 9.36 3.10 -12.84
C TYR A 33 8.84 4.43 -12.33
N TYR A 34 7.56 4.49 -11.96
CA TYR A 34 6.88 5.75 -11.67
C TYR A 34 5.96 5.64 -10.45
N SER A 35 5.79 6.75 -9.78
CA SER A 35 4.70 6.98 -8.81
C SER A 35 3.83 8.13 -9.29
N ALA A 36 2.53 8.01 -9.08
CA ALA A 36 1.58 9.04 -9.44
C ALA A 36 0.39 9.07 -8.48
N ALA A 37 -0.24 10.22 -8.35
CA ALA A 37 -1.50 10.36 -7.66
C ALA A 37 -2.52 11.06 -8.57
N VAL A 38 -3.76 10.62 -8.49
CA VAL A 38 -4.90 11.22 -9.18
C VAL A 38 -5.90 11.69 -8.14
N TRP A 39 -6.35 12.91 -8.29
CA TRP A 39 -7.44 13.50 -7.55
C TRP A 39 -8.60 13.81 -8.47
N ILE A 40 -9.80 13.53 -8.00
CA ILE A 40 -11.06 13.87 -8.66
C ILE A 40 -11.97 14.51 -7.62
N GLY A 41 -12.48 15.68 -7.95
CA GLY A 41 -13.39 16.46 -7.09
C GLY A 41 -14.00 17.63 -7.85
N TYR A 42 -14.94 18.28 -7.24
CA TYR A 42 -15.50 19.53 -7.74
C TYR A 42 -14.75 20.72 -7.12
N ALA A 43 -14.63 21.80 -7.88
CA ALA A 43 -14.09 23.05 -7.36
C ALA A 43 -14.95 23.62 -6.20
N ASN A 44 -16.27 23.40 -6.25
CA ASN A 44 -17.16 23.62 -5.12
C ASN A 44 -17.19 22.36 -4.23
N ASN A 45 -16.58 22.44 -3.06
CA ASN A 45 -16.46 21.32 -2.11
C ASN A 45 -17.78 20.98 -1.38
N ASP A 46 -18.90 21.60 -1.73
CA ASP A 46 -20.22 21.22 -1.23
C ASP A 46 -20.87 20.08 -2.03
N ILE A 47 -20.33 19.77 -3.20
CA ILE A 47 -20.86 18.76 -4.11
C ILE A 47 -20.26 17.39 -3.80
N SER A 48 -21.11 16.44 -3.43
CA SER A 48 -20.72 15.02 -3.27
C SER A 48 -20.76 14.29 -4.60
N MET A 49 -19.82 13.36 -4.77
CA MET A 49 -19.74 12.49 -5.95
C MET A 49 -20.33 11.11 -5.69
N ASN A 50 -20.67 10.41 -6.76
CA ASN A 50 -21.11 9.01 -6.71
C ASN A 50 -20.07 8.09 -7.34
N GLY A 51 -20.00 6.83 -6.88
CA GLY A 51 -19.19 5.76 -7.49
C GLY A 51 -18.01 5.29 -6.65
N GLY A 52 -17.37 6.17 -5.89
CA GLY A 52 -16.22 5.84 -5.04
C GLY A 52 -14.87 5.84 -5.77
N ALA A 53 -13.80 6.12 -5.06
CA ALA A 53 -12.45 6.28 -5.61
C ALA A 53 -11.95 5.04 -6.39
N GLY A 54 -12.31 3.83 -5.97
CA GLY A 54 -11.93 2.60 -6.65
C GLY A 54 -12.55 2.42 -8.04
N LYS A 55 -13.69 3.05 -8.31
CA LYS A 55 -14.39 2.99 -9.60
C LYS A 55 -14.11 4.19 -10.50
N VAL A 56 -13.63 5.28 -9.95
CA VAL A 56 -13.43 6.55 -10.68
C VAL A 56 -11.96 6.93 -10.74
N ALA A 57 -11.28 7.15 -9.62
CA ALA A 57 -9.90 7.59 -9.59
C ALA A 57 -8.91 6.48 -9.99
N ALA A 58 -9.13 5.25 -9.51
CA ALA A 58 -8.23 4.13 -9.81
C ALA A 58 -8.18 3.77 -11.31
N PRO A 59 -9.30 3.66 -12.04
CA PRO A 59 -9.25 3.43 -13.49
C PRO A 59 -8.61 4.57 -14.29
N LEU A 60 -8.81 5.81 -13.88
CA LEU A 60 -8.16 6.96 -14.52
C LEU A 60 -6.65 6.90 -14.34
N TRP A 61 -6.18 6.64 -13.11
CA TRP A 61 -4.78 6.41 -12.81
C TRP A 61 -4.20 5.27 -13.67
N GLY A 62 -4.90 4.14 -13.74
CA GLY A 62 -4.48 3.00 -14.56
C GLY A 62 -4.33 3.33 -16.04
N LYS A 63 -5.25 4.10 -16.63
CA LYS A 63 -5.15 4.57 -18.02
C LYS A 63 -3.93 5.46 -18.25
N ILE A 64 -3.71 6.44 -17.37
CA ILE A 64 -2.55 7.35 -17.46
C ILE A 64 -1.25 6.55 -17.35
N MET A 65 -1.16 5.65 -16.38
CA MET A 65 0.05 4.87 -16.15
C MET A 65 0.32 3.86 -17.25
N ASN A 66 -0.70 3.25 -17.87
CA ASN A 66 -0.50 2.37 -19.03
C ASN A 66 0.13 3.13 -20.21
N VAL A 67 -0.33 4.35 -20.49
CA VAL A 67 0.30 5.20 -21.53
C VAL A 67 1.76 5.55 -21.14
N ALA A 68 1.99 5.92 -19.90
CA ALA A 68 3.33 6.24 -19.42
C ALA A 68 4.31 5.05 -19.45
N HIS A 69 3.81 3.82 -19.49
CA HIS A 69 4.62 2.60 -19.52
C HIS A 69 4.77 1.99 -20.93
N GLU A 70 4.22 2.63 -21.96
CA GLU A 70 4.39 2.14 -23.34
C GLU A 70 5.88 2.04 -23.69
N GLY A 71 6.28 0.85 -24.15
CA GLY A 71 7.68 0.57 -24.52
C GLY A 71 8.62 0.25 -23.35
N LEU A 72 8.16 0.27 -22.11
CA LEU A 72 8.98 -0.11 -20.96
C LEU A 72 8.98 -1.64 -20.77
N SER A 73 10.18 -2.18 -20.49
CA SER A 73 10.33 -3.60 -20.15
C SER A 73 9.80 -3.91 -18.76
N TYR A 74 9.36 -5.17 -18.56
CA TYR A 74 8.99 -5.64 -17.22
C TYR A 74 10.12 -5.42 -16.21
N LYS A 75 9.76 -4.97 -15.02
CA LYS A 75 10.65 -4.77 -13.90
C LYS A 75 9.94 -5.12 -12.59
N GLU A 76 10.62 -5.79 -11.67
CA GLU A 76 10.10 -6.08 -10.34
C GLU A 76 10.17 -4.87 -9.41
N ILE A 77 9.21 -4.80 -8.47
CA ILE A 77 9.37 -3.94 -7.30
C ILE A 77 10.34 -4.65 -6.36
N THR A 78 11.56 -4.15 -6.28
CA THR A 78 12.58 -4.70 -5.38
C THR A 78 12.65 -3.85 -4.12
N GLY A 79 12.64 -4.52 -2.96
CA GLY A 79 12.98 -3.90 -1.69
C GLY A 79 14.49 -3.58 -1.60
N PRO A 80 14.90 -2.78 -0.63
CA PRO A 80 16.34 -2.55 -0.37
C PRO A 80 17.03 -3.88 -0.06
N ASN A 81 18.28 -4.04 -0.52
CA ASN A 81 19.08 -5.26 -0.37
C ASN A 81 19.51 -5.56 1.08
N SER A 82 19.20 -4.68 2.02
CA SER A 82 19.56 -4.75 3.43
C SER A 82 18.33 -4.92 4.33
N THR A 83 17.44 -5.85 3.99
CA THR A 83 16.28 -6.17 4.83
C THR A 83 16.40 -7.55 5.43
N VAL A 84 15.87 -7.72 6.63
CA VAL A 84 15.72 -9.00 7.33
C VAL A 84 14.25 -9.22 7.67
N SER A 85 13.79 -10.47 7.58
CA SER A 85 12.45 -10.85 8.03
C SER A 85 12.54 -11.52 9.38
N VAL A 86 11.82 -11.00 10.36
CA VAL A 86 11.83 -11.49 11.74
C VAL A 86 10.38 -11.72 12.19
N LYS A 87 10.16 -12.80 12.94
CA LYS A 87 8.87 -12.99 13.60
C LYS A 87 8.75 -12.03 14.78
N VAL A 88 7.61 -11.38 14.90
CA VAL A 88 7.29 -10.45 15.97
C VAL A 88 5.93 -10.78 16.60
N CYS A 89 5.79 -10.39 17.85
CA CYS A 89 4.50 -10.42 18.54
C CYS A 89 3.58 -9.33 17.99
N ASP A 90 2.32 -9.68 17.71
CA ASP A 90 1.33 -8.77 17.09
C ASP A 90 1.01 -7.54 17.97
N GLU A 91 1.17 -7.67 19.29
CA GLU A 91 0.84 -6.60 20.23
C GLU A 91 2.04 -5.70 20.56
N SER A 92 3.19 -6.31 20.86
CA SER A 92 4.37 -5.54 21.28
C SER A 92 5.32 -5.18 20.15
N GLY A 93 5.27 -5.90 19.01
CA GLY A 93 6.25 -5.74 17.94
C GLY A 93 7.66 -6.29 18.27
N LEU A 94 7.84 -6.89 19.45
CA LEU A 94 9.12 -7.47 19.90
C LEU A 94 9.24 -8.93 19.48
N LEU A 95 10.41 -9.55 19.73
CA LEU A 95 10.61 -10.97 19.48
C LEU A 95 9.58 -11.79 20.28
N PRO A 96 8.91 -12.77 19.67
CA PRO A 96 7.83 -13.48 20.34
C PRO A 96 8.35 -14.51 21.35
N THR A 97 7.59 -14.68 22.42
CA THR A 97 7.70 -15.79 23.36
C THR A 97 6.55 -16.77 23.17
N SER A 98 6.52 -17.84 23.95
CA SER A 98 5.40 -18.79 23.93
C SER A 98 4.06 -18.16 24.32
N SER A 99 4.07 -17.11 25.13
CA SER A 99 2.86 -16.36 25.52
C SER A 99 2.25 -15.54 24.37
N CYS A 100 3.03 -15.22 23.33
CA CYS A 100 2.54 -14.49 22.16
C CYS A 100 1.73 -15.37 21.19
N LEU A 101 1.82 -16.70 21.29
CA LEU A 101 1.15 -17.59 20.34
C LEU A 101 -0.36 -17.66 20.57
N PRO A 102 -1.19 -17.68 19.49
CA PRO A 102 -0.81 -17.71 18.07
C PRO A 102 -0.60 -16.32 17.41
N ASN A 103 -0.64 -15.24 18.17
CA ASN A 103 -0.66 -13.85 17.70
C ASN A 103 0.74 -13.37 17.34
N VAL A 104 1.30 -13.93 16.26
CA VAL A 104 2.62 -13.59 15.72
C VAL A 104 2.60 -13.53 14.19
N HIS A 105 3.35 -12.61 13.62
CA HIS A 105 3.54 -12.54 12.17
C HIS A 105 5.02 -12.31 11.81
N SER A 106 5.35 -12.45 10.52
CA SER A 106 6.66 -12.06 10.01
C SER A 106 6.61 -10.62 9.51
N GLU A 107 7.51 -9.79 10.02
CA GLU A 107 7.68 -8.40 9.63
C GLU A 107 9.05 -8.19 8.99
N VAL A 108 9.18 -7.18 8.12
CA VAL A 108 10.41 -6.85 7.40
C VAL A 108 11.02 -5.57 7.95
N PHE A 109 12.26 -5.67 8.38
CA PHE A 109 13.03 -4.55 8.94
C PHE A 109 14.21 -4.19 8.05
N SER A 110 14.65 -2.95 8.08
CA SER A 110 16.00 -2.62 7.64
C SER A 110 16.99 -3.34 8.55
N SER A 111 18.02 -3.96 7.98
CA SER A 111 19.05 -4.67 8.74
C SER A 111 19.67 -3.77 9.82
N GLY A 112 19.66 -4.24 11.05
CA GLY A 112 20.11 -3.49 12.23
C GLY A 112 18.99 -2.72 12.96
N ASN A 113 17.77 -2.71 12.43
CA ASN A 113 16.60 -2.09 13.09
C ASN A 113 15.56 -3.12 13.55
N GLU A 114 15.83 -4.40 13.37
CA GLU A 114 14.99 -5.47 13.88
C GLU A 114 14.99 -5.51 15.42
N PRO A 115 13.90 -5.95 16.06
CA PRO A 115 13.84 -6.07 17.50
C PRO A 115 14.87 -7.10 18.00
N THR A 116 15.56 -6.75 19.08
CA THR A 116 16.56 -7.62 19.74
C THR A 116 16.10 -8.10 21.12
N THR A 117 14.98 -7.60 21.61
CA THR A 117 14.41 -7.94 22.91
C THR A 117 13.13 -8.77 22.73
N TYR A 118 12.89 -9.66 23.66
CA TYR A 118 11.69 -10.49 23.69
C TYR A 118 10.51 -9.77 24.32
N CYS A 119 9.32 -10.14 23.88
CA CYS A 119 8.07 -9.70 24.49
C CYS A 119 8.01 -10.15 25.95
N THR A 120 7.69 -9.22 26.84
CA THR A 120 7.53 -9.47 28.29
C THR A 120 6.08 -9.51 28.71
N ASP A 121 5.16 -9.23 27.79
CA ASP A 121 3.73 -9.15 28.10
C ASP A 121 3.11 -10.54 28.18
N GLU A 122 2.26 -10.74 29.18
CA GLU A 122 1.38 -11.91 29.25
C GLU A 122 0.13 -11.62 28.43
N HIS A 123 0.03 -12.30 27.30
CA HIS A 123 -1.15 -12.19 26.42
C HIS A 123 -2.20 -13.23 26.86
N ASN A 124 -3.39 -12.77 27.25
CA ASN A 124 -4.54 -13.59 27.63
C ASN A 124 -5.45 -13.88 26.44
#